data_5d882a5b2a8fa35c7e02aa45deed563d
#
_entry.id   5d882a5b2a8fa35c7e02aa45deed563d
#
_cell.length_a   1.000
_cell.length_b   1.000
_cell.length_c   1.000
_cell.angle_alpha   90.00
_cell.angle_beta   90.00
_cell.angle_gamma   90.00
#
_symmetry.space_group_name_H-M   'P 1'
#
loop_
_entity.id
_entity.type
_entity.pdbx_description
1 polymer ?
#
loop_
_entity_poly.entity_id
_entity_poly.type
_entity_poly.pdbx_seq_one_letter_code
_entity_poly.pdbx_strand_id
1 'polypeptide(L)'
;MKSGGGSVIWMKMSEVYDMKAGKTIISSMIENVKTLKNPYPCYGGNGLRGYVSEHNQQGNKVLIGRQGALCGNVCFANNSFYATEHAVVVSEKGYCLPRYTYHLLTKMKLNQYKTAGAQPGLSVSRLEKLLIPIPSMEMQLKIVSILDRFDELISDLAQGLPAEIAAVQEQYEYYRNKLLSFPEYKLSA
;
A
#
# COMPACT_ATOMS: atom_id res chain seq x y z
N MET A 1 -23.35 25.42 13.20
CA MET A 1 -22.71 24.11 13.44
C MET A 1 -21.25 24.20 13.02
N LYS A 2 -20.32 24.27 13.97
CA LYS A 2 -18.87 24.29 13.68
C LYS A 2 -18.48 22.88 13.23
N SER A 3 -18.05 22.75 11.98
CA SER A 3 -17.46 21.50 11.46
C SER A 3 -16.20 21.19 12.26
N GLY A 4 -16.22 20.13 13.04
CA GLY A 4 -15.05 19.59 13.73
C GLY A 4 -14.06 19.00 12.72
N GLY A 5 -13.37 19.86 11.97
CA GLY A 5 -12.24 19.46 11.13
C GLY A 5 -11.05 19.18 12.02
N GLY A 6 -10.82 17.91 12.39
CA GLY A 6 -9.59 17.50 13.05
C GLY A 6 -8.40 18.00 12.24
N SER A 7 -7.44 18.66 12.89
CA SER A 7 -6.24 19.17 12.24
C SER A 7 -5.46 18.01 11.60
N VAL A 8 -5.18 18.12 10.31
CA VAL A 8 -4.30 17.19 9.60
C VAL A 8 -2.86 17.63 9.79
N ILE A 9 -2.02 16.74 10.26
CA ILE A 9 -0.58 16.98 10.43
C ILE A 9 0.14 16.42 9.20
N TRP A 10 1.10 17.17 8.67
CA TRP A 10 1.96 16.69 7.59
C TRP A 10 3.29 16.24 8.16
N MET A 11 3.67 15.01 7.88
CA MET A 11 4.91 14.40 8.38
C MET A 11 5.66 13.71 7.25
N LYS A 12 6.98 13.60 7.37
CA LYS A 12 7.77 12.79 6.44
C LYS A 12 7.46 11.31 6.63
N MET A 13 7.49 10.54 5.55
CA MET A 13 7.29 9.08 5.64
C MET A 13 8.31 8.42 6.59
N SER A 14 9.55 8.92 6.65
CA SER A 14 10.57 8.44 7.61
C SER A 14 10.20 8.62 9.08
N GLU A 15 9.37 9.62 9.40
CA GLU A 15 8.90 9.86 10.77
C GLU A 15 7.76 8.93 11.14
N VAL A 16 6.93 8.56 10.16
CA VAL A 16 5.68 7.77 10.32
C VAL A 16 5.91 6.28 10.15
N TYR A 17 6.85 5.88 9.28
CA TYR A 17 7.08 4.50 8.90
C TYR A 17 8.54 4.07 9.08
N ASP A 18 8.72 2.79 9.42
CA ASP A 18 9.96 2.04 9.22
C ASP A 18 9.83 1.26 7.92
N MET A 19 10.71 1.53 6.95
CA MET A 19 10.63 0.98 5.60
C MET A 19 11.88 0.17 5.29
N LYS A 20 11.72 -1.14 5.12
CA LYS A 20 12.83 -2.06 4.84
C LYS A 20 12.54 -2.97 3.66
N ALA A 21 13.54 -3.21 2.82
CA ALA A 21 13.44 -4.24 1.80
C ALA A 21 13.34 -5.63 2.46
N GLY A 22 12.59 -6.53 1.83
CA GLY A 22 12.54 -7.92 2.26
C GLY A 22 13.85 -8.67 2.00
N LYS A 23 13.80 -10.00 2.01
CA LYS A 23 14.97 -10.86 1.87
C LYS A 23 15.00 -11.54 0.52
N THR A 24 16.21 -11.75 -0.01
CA THR A 24 16.41 -12.53 -1.25
C THR A 24 15.92 -13.96 -1.09
N ILE A 25 15.27 -14.47 -2.14
CA ILE A 25 14.86 -15.86 -2.23
C ILE A 25 15.14 -16.40 -3.65
N ILE A 26 15.52 -17.67 -3.73
CA ILE A 26 15.76 -18.34 -5.00
C ILE A 26 14.41 -18.61 -5.68
N SER A 27 14.27 -18.26 -6.95
CA SER A 27 12.99 -18.37 -7.67
C SER A 27 12.43 -19.81 -7.72
N SER A 28 13.28 -20.84 -7.71
CA SER A 28 12.87 -22.23 -7.66
C SER A 28 12.19 -22.66 -6.33
N MET A 29 12.30 -21.84 -5.29
CA MET A 29 11.61 -22.08 -4.01
C MET A 29 10.20 -21.49 -3.98
N ILE A 30 9.78 -20.79 -5.03
CA ILE A 30 8.47 -20.13 -5.11
C ILE A 30 7.56 -20.99 -5.99
N GLU A 31 6.51 -21.54 -5.42
CA GLU A 31 5.48 -22.31 -6.10
C GLU A 31 4.32 -21.41 -6.52
N ASN A 32 3.73 -21.66 -7.69
CA ASN A 32 2.61 -20.86 -8.20
C ASN A 32 1.30 -21.10 -7.42
N VAL A 33 1.18 -22.26 -6.77
CA VAL A 33 -0.03 -22.68 -6.07
C VAL A 33 0.25 -22.91 -4.60
N LYS A 34 -0.68 -22.47 -3.76
CA LYS A 34 -0.62 -22.72 -2.31
C LYS A 34 -0.79 -24.21 -2.02
N THR A 35 0.12 -24.77 -1.22
CA THR A 35 0.10 -26.17 -0.77
C THR A 35 0.34 -26.25 0.74
N LEU A 36 0.17 -27.44 1.32
CA LEU A 36 0.52 -27.66 2.73
C LEU A 36 2.02 -27.46 2.98
N LYS A 37 2.88 -27.74 1.99
CA LYS A 37 4.33 -27.54 2.06
C LYS A 37 4.71 -26.08 1.89
N ASN A 38 4.00 -25.33 1.05
CA ASN A 38 4.24 -23.93 0.75
C ASN A 38 2.99 -23.10 1.10
N PRO A 39 2.70 -22.86 2.41
CA PRO A 39 1.47 -22.22 2.84
C PRO A 39 1.53 -20.71 2.83
N TYR A 40 2.73 -20.10 2.78
CA TYR A 40 2.91 -18.65 2.96
C TYR A 40 2.96 -17.92 1.63
N PRO A 41 2.15 -16.86 1.43
CA PRO A 41 2.24 -16.03 0.24
C PRO A 41 3.59 -15.31 0.20
N CYS A 42 4.19 -15.26 -1.00
CA CYS A 42 5.45 -14.60 -1.28
C CYS A 42 5.22 -13.37 -2.15
N TYR A 43 5.62 -12.22 -1.67
CA TYR A 43 5.41 -10.93 -2.35
C TYR A 43 6.72 -10.41 -2.92
N GLY A 44 6.64 -9.88 -4.16
CA GLY A 44 7.74 -9.23 -4.86
C GLY A 44 7.38 -7.82 -5.31
N GLY A 45 8.10 -7.31 -6.30
CA GLY A 45 7.93 -5.94 -6.81
C GLY A 45 6.58 -5.65 -7.47
N ASN A 46 5.83 -6.69 -7.84
CA ASN A 46 4.50 -6.58 -8.47
C ASN A 46 3.39 -7.29 -7.66
N GLY A 47 3.54 -7.39 -6.36
CA GLY A 47 2.57 -8.09 -5.53
C GLY A 47 2.88 -9.57 -5.35
N LEU A 48 1.84 -10.41 -5.28
CA LEU A 48 1.96 -11.85 -5.06
C LEU A 48 2.73 -12.52 -6.21
N ARG A 49 3.83 -13.22 -5.87
CA ARG A 49 4.63 -14.02 -6.79
C ARG A 49 4.29 -15.50 -6.76
N GLY A 50 3.74 -15.98 -5.67
CA GLY A 50 3.48 -17.37 -5.40
C GLY A 50 3.51 -17.70 -3.91
N TYR A 51 3.89 -18.92 -3.57
CA TYR A 51 3.86 -19.43 -2.20
C TYR A 51 5.18 -20.13 -1.85
N VAL A 52 5.55 -20.07 -0.56
CA VAL A 52 6.81 -20.59 -0.04
C VAL A 52 6.60 -21.33 1.29
N SER A 53 7.58 -22.13 1.69
CA SER A 53 7.56 -22.92 2.92
C SER A 53 7.82 -22.13 4.20
N GLU A 54 8.44 -20.94 4.08
CA GLU A 54 8.83 -20.10 5.21
C GLU A 54 8.28 -18.70 5.06
N HIS A 55 8.12 -17.99 6.17
CA HIS A 55 7.76 -16.58 6.19
C HIS A 55 8.87 -15.74 6.85
N ASN A 56 8.99 -14.48 6.48
CA ASN A 56 9.91 -13.52 7.09
C ASN A 56 9.21 -12.27 7.63
N GLN A 57 7.89 -12.20 7.49
CA GLN A 57 7.05 -11.13 7.97
C GLN A 57 5.78 -11.69 8.60
N GLN A 58 5.17 -10.92 9.51
CA GLN A 58 3.92 -11.26 10.18
C GLN A 58 3.08 -10.01 10.45
N GLY A 59 1.75 -10.19 10.50
CA GLY A 59 0.77 -9.13 10.76
C GLY A 59 0.36 -8.36 9.52
N ASN A 60 -0.40 -7.30 9.72
CA ASN A 60 -0.88 -6.43 8.67
C ASN A 60 0.22 -5.47 8.23
N LYS A 61 0.65 -5.54 6.97
CA LYS A 61 1.72 -4.72 6.41
C LYS A 61 1.36 -4.21 5.02
N VAL A 62 1.82 -3.02 4.72
CA VAL A 62 1.80 -2.48 3.37
C VAL A 62 3.14 -2.80 2.70
N LEU A 63 3.08 -3.22 1.45
CA LEU A 63 4.25 -3.53 0.64
C LEU A 63 4.30 -2.60 -0.57
N ILE A 64 5.49 -2.09 -0.88
CA ILE A 64 5.73 -1.24 -2.04
C ILE A 64 6.72 -1.96 -2.97
N GLY A 65 6.34 -2.18 -4.21
CA GLY A 65 7.24 -2.71 -5.23
C GLY A 65 8.36 -1.73 -5.54
N ARG A 66 9.63 -2.17 -5.45
CA ARG A 66 10.77 -1.28 -5.64
C ARG A 66 11.51 -1.44 -6.96
N GLN A 67 11.27 -2.48 -7.72
CA GLN A 67 11.97 -2.77 -8.97
C GLN A 67 11.03 -3.24 -10.07
N GLY A 68 11.44 -3.01 -11.32
CA GLY A 68 10.72 -3.43 -12.51
C GLY A 68 9.73 -2.38 -13.02
N ALA A 69 9.03 -2.72 -14.11
CA ALA A 69 8.10 -1.82 -14.79
C ALA A 69 6.96 -1.31 -13.88
N LEU A 70 6.56 -2.12 -12.92
CA LEU A 70 5.47 -1.84 -11.97
C LEU A 70 5.99 -1.39 -10.60
N CYS A 71 7.24 -0.87 -10.52
CA CYS A 71 7.74 -0.31 -9.28
C CYS A 71 6.84 0.85 -8.81
N GLY A 72 6.59 0.92 -7.50
CA GLY A 72 5.59 1.81 -6.90
C GLY A 72 4.20 1.20 -6.75
N ASN A 73 3.99 -0.05 -7.23
CA ASN A 73 2.78 -0.81 -6.93
C ASN A 73 2.67 -1.02 -5.41
N VAL A 74 1.48 -0.84 -4.86
CA VAL A 74 1.20 -0.97 -3.42
C VAL A 74 0.30 -2.16 -3.20
N CYS A 75 0.70 -3.04 -2.28
CA CYS A 75 -0.07 -4.22 -1.89
C CYS A 75 -0.29 -4.24 -0.38
N PHE A 76 -1.36 -4.90 0.04
CA PHE A 76 -1.63 -5.18 1.44
C PHE A 76 -1.43 -6.67 1.71
N ALA A 77 -0.60 -7.00 2.70
CA ALA A 77 -0.38 -8.36 3.16
C ALA A 77 -0.81 -8.50 4.62
N ASN A 78 -1.38 -9.65 4.94
CA ASN A 78 -1.83 -9.99 6.29
C ASN A 78 -1.27 -11.37 6.72
N ASN A 79 -1.45 -11.70 7.99
CA ASN A 79 -0.97 -12.96 8.57
C ASN A 79 0.54 -13.13 8.42
N SER A 80 1.00 -14.36 8.15
CA SER A 80 2.40 -14.67 7.89
C SER A 80 2.66 -14.72 6.38
N PHE A 81 3.69 -14.04 5.92
CA PHE A 81 4.06 -13.97 4.50
C PHE A 81 5.57 -13.80 4.31
N TYR A 82 6.04 -13.98 3.11
CA TYR A 82 7.42 -13.70 2.72
C TYR A 82 7.48 -12.44 1.85
N ALA A 83 8.28 -11.47 2.23
CA ALA A 83 8.61 -10.31 1.40
C ALA A 83 9.99 -10.52 0.78
N THR A 84 10.07 -10.46 -0.56
CA THR A 84 11.35 -10.54 -1.27
C THR A 84 12.08 -9.20 -1.25
N GLU A 85 13.35 -9.18 -1.64
CA GLU A 85 14.17 -7.98 -1.80
C GLU A 85 13.57 -6.95 -2.78
N HIS A 86 12.64 -7.36 -3.63
CA HIS A 86 11.93 -6.49 -4.57
C HIS A 86 10.69 -5.79 -3.99
N ALA A 87 10.34 -6.10 -2.74
CA ALA A 87 9.28 -5.46 -1.98
C ALA A 87 9.85 -4.69 -0.78
N VAL A 88 9.42 -3.46 -0.59
CA VAL A 88 9.66 -2.69 0.63
C VAL A 88 8.51 -2.95 1.58
N VAL A 89 8.80 -3.44 2.77
CA VAL A 89 7.84 -3.61 3.86
C VAL A 89 7.72 -2.30 4.62
N VAL A 90 6.49 -1.80 4.74
CA VAL A 90 6.16 -0.59 5.49
C VAL A 90 5.59 -1.00 6.84
N SER A 91 6.22 -0.56 7.91
CA SER A 91 5.78 -0.77 9.29
C SER A 91 5.45 0.55 9.95
N GLU A 92 4.25 0.69 10.46
CA GLU A 92 3.76 1.92 11.09
C GLU A 92 4.41 2.13 12.46
N LYS A 93 4.76 3.39 12.78
CA LYS A 93 5.29 3.82 14.08
C LYS A 93 4.20 4.36 15.02
N GLY A 94 2.94 3.92 14.84
CA GLY A 94 1.82 4.28 15.70
C GLY A 94 1.01 5.52 15.25
N TYR A 95 1.39 6.17 14.15
CA TYR A 95 0.67 7.34 13.62
C TYR A 95 -0.46 6.99 12.66
N CYS A 96 -0.39 5.83 12.02
CA CYS A 96 -1.33 5.40 10.98
C CYS A 96 -1.86 4.00 11.23
N LEU A 97 -3.10 3.79 10.80
CA LEU A 97 -3.66 2.44 10.63
C LEU A 97 -3.07 1.80 9.36
N PRO A 98 -2.73 0.49 9.35
CA PRO A 98 -2.19 -0.17 8.17
C PRO A 98 -3.09 -0.05 6.93
N ARG A 99 -4.41 -0.12 7.09
CA ARG A 99 -5.35 0.05 5.97
C ARG A 99 -5.40 1.50 5.47
N TYR A 100 -5.29 2.49 6.37
CA TYR A 100 -5.14 3.88 5.97
C TYR A 100 -3.85 4.09 5.15
N THR A 101 -2.73 3.55 5.64
CA THR A 101 -1.44 3.55 4.93
C THR A 101 -1.59 2.96 3.52
N TYR A 102 -2.26 1.82 3.38
CA TYR A 102 -2.51 1.18 2.08
C TYR A 102 -3.25 2.12 1.12
N HIS A 103 -4.40 2.66 1.51
CA HIS A 103 -5.19 3.55 0.66
C HIS A 103 -4.45 4.84 0.32
N LEU A 104 -3.74 5.43 1.30
CA LEU A 104 -2.95 6.65 1.09
C LEU A 104 -1.84 6.42 0.06
N LEU A 105 -1.01 5.38 0.26
CA LEU A 105 0.12 5.09 -0.63
C LEU A 105 -0.34 4.67 -2.03
N THR A 106 -1.48 3.98 -2.13
CA THR A 106 -2.12 3.64 -3.41
C THR A 106 -2.53 4.92 -4.16
N LYS A 107 -3.19 5.87 -3.46
CA LYS A 107 -3.56 7.16 -4.05
C LYS A 107 -2.33 7.96 -4.53
N MET A 108 -1.22 7.88 -3.78
CA MET A 108 -0.01 8.65 -4.10
C MET A 108 0.65 8.23 -5.43
N LYS A 109 0.26 7.11 -6.05
CA LYS A 109 0.82 6.65 -7.34
C LYS A 109 2.34 6.69 -7.33
N LEU A 110 2.95 5.93 -6.42
CA LEU A 110 4.39 6.01 -6.09
C LEU A 110 5.34 5.77 -7.26
N ASN A 111 4.86 5.21 -8.38
CA ASN A 111 5.61 5.05 -9.62
C ASN A 111 6.14 6.38 -10.20
N GLN A 112 5.52 7.52 -9.87
CA GLN A 112 6.01 8.84 -10.29
C GLN A 112 7.38 9.19 -9.68
N TYR A 113 7.78 8.54 -8.59
CA TYR A 113 9.05 8.78 -7.90
C TYR A 113 10.16 7.80 -8.30
N LYS A 114 9.92 6.97 -9.32
CA LYS A 114 10.92 6.03 -9.85
C LYS A 114 12.13 6.75 -10.45
N THR A 115 13.29 6.08 -10.45
CA THR A 115 14.46 6.56 -11.16
C THR A 115 14.27 6.40 -12.66
N ALA A 116 14.79 7.35 -13.44
CA ALA A 116 14.92 7.19 -14.90
C ALA A 116 16.02 6.16 -15.20
N GLY A 117 15.84 5.35 -16.24
CA GLY A 117 16.85 4.37 -16.70
C GLY A 117 16.23 3.08 -17.21
N ALA A 118 17.07 2.20 -17.75
CA ALA A 118 16.67 0.91 -18.32
C ALA A 118 16.04 -0.05 -17.28
N GLN A 119 16.44 0.06 -16.01
CA GLN A 119 15.82 -0.63 -14.90
C GLN A 119 15.25 0.39 -13.90
N PRO A 120 14.01 0.83 -14.08
CA PRO A 120 13.41 1.77 -13.14
C PRO A 120 13.31 1.15 -11.76
N GLY A 121 13.66 1.93 -10.76
CA GLY A 121 13.64 1.50 -9.36
C GLY A 121 13.13 2.61 -8.44
N LEU A 122 12.60 2.21 -7.31
CA LEU A 122 12.12 3.10 -6.27
C LEU A 122 13.00 2.92 -5.03
N SER A 123 13.76 3.97 -4.67
CA SER A 123 14.60 3.90 -3.50
C SER A 123 13.84 4.28 -2.22
N VAL A 124 14.12 3.56 -1.14
CA VAL A 124 13.57 3.86 0.20
C VAL A 124 13.91 5.30 0.60
N SER A 125 15.15 5.74 0.36
CA SER A 125 15.60 7.09 0.71
C SER A 125 14.86 8.23 -0.02
N ARG A 126 14.26 7.96 -1.20
CA ARG A 126 13.35 8.91 -1.85
C ARG A 126 11.99 8.93 -1.19
N LEU A 127 11.42 7.75 -0.88
CA LEU A 127 10.15 7.62 -0.20
C LEU A 127 10.18 8.29 1.17
N GLU A 128 11.24 8.10 1.93
CA GLU A 128 11.42 8.66 3.27
C GLU A 128 11.25 10.18 3.35
N LYS A 129 11.55 10.89 2.27
CA LYS A 129 11.48 12.36 2.18
C LYS A 129 10.07 12.88 1.86
N LEU A 130 9.16 12.03 1.41
CA LEU A 130 7.82 12.45 1.02
C LEU A 130 7.01 12.86 2.25
N LEU A 131 6.33 14.00 2.12
CA LEU A 131 5.36 14.46 3.12
C LEU A 131 4.02 13.79 2.87
N ILE A 132 3.43 13.31 3.94
CA ILE A 132 2.13 12.63 3.92
C ILE A 132 1.18 13.23 4.97
N PRO A 133 -0.12 13.30 4.67
CA PRO A 133 -1.11 13.79 5.60
C PRO A 133 -1.46 12.73 6.65
N ILE A 134 -1.45 13.14 7.92
CA ILE A 134 -1.80 12.29 9.06
C ILE A 134 -3.02 12.91 9.76
N PRO A 135 -4.24 12.50 9.41
CA PRO A 135 -5.44 12.91 10.13
C PRO A 135 -5.55 12.18 11.47
N SER A 136 -6.48 12.61 12.32
CA SER A 136 -6.76 11.93 13.58
C SER A 136 -7.14 10.46 13.36
N MET A 137 -6.88 9.60 14.36
CA MET A 137 -7.22 8.16 14.28
C MET A 137 -8.72 7.94 14.01
N GLU A 138 -9.59 8.77 14.56
CA GLU A 138 -11.03 8.72 14.27
C GLU A 138 -11.32 8.96 12.79
N MET A 139 -10.65 9.94 12.18
CA MET A 139 -10.80 10.24 10.75
C MET A 139 -10.22 9.12 9.90
N GLN A 140 -9.07 8.55 10.28
CA GLN A 140 -8.50 7.39 9.59
C GLN A 140 -9.47 6.20 9.60
N LEU A 141 -10.10 5.88 10.74
CA LEU A 141 -11.11 4.83 10.84
C LEU A 141 -12.31 5.08 9.91
N LYS A 142 -12.81 6.31 9.83
CA LYS A 142 -13.90 6.67 8.92
C LYS A 142 -13.49 6.50 7.46
N ILE A 143 -12.29 6.95 7.07
CA ILE A 143 -11.76 6.79 5.71
C ILE A 143 -11.63 5.31 5.36
N VAL A 144 -11.00 4.53 6.24
CA VAL A 144 -10.81 3.09 6.04
C VAL A 144 -12.13 2.36 5.89
N SER A 145 -13.12 2.62 6.78
CA SER A 145 -14.42 1.94 6.70
C SER A 145 -15.16 2.16 5.38
N ILE A 146 -15.02 3.36 4.80
CA ILE A 146 -15.63 3.68 3.51
C ILE A 146 -14.87 3.00 2.37
N LEU A 147 -13.54 3.13 2.33
CA LEU A 147 -12.73 2.63 1.24
C LEU A 147 -12.65 1.09 1.22
N ASP A 148 -12.59 0.45 2.40
CA ASP A 148 -12.60 -1.02 2.51
C ASP A 148 -13.93 -1.59 2.01
N ARG A 149 -15.05 -0.92 2.28
CA ARG A 149 -16.34 -1.33 1.74
C ARG A 149 -16.40 -1.27 0.21
N PHE A 150 -15.73 -0.29 -0.41
CA PHE A 150 -15.58 -0.26 -1.87
C PHE A 150 -14.68 -1.37 -2.38
N ASP A 151 -13.56 -1.67 -1.70
CA ASP A 151 -12.69 -2.79 -2.07
C ASP A 151 -13.46 -4.13 -2.04
N GLU A 152 -14.31 -4.35 -1.02
CA GLU A 152 -15.18 -5.53 -0.91
C GLU A 152 -16.17 -5.59 -2.07
N LEU A 153 -16.90 -4.49 -2.36
CA LEU A 153 -17.85 -4.42 -3.46
C LEU A 153 -17.19 -4.70 -4.81
N ILE A 154 -16.00 -4.16 -5.07
CA ILE A 154 -15.25 -4.41 -6.31
C ILE A 154 -14.85 -5.89 -6.40
N SER A 155 -14.42 -6.49 -5.28
CA SER A 155 -14.04 -7.90 -5.22
C SER A 155 -15.23 -8.82 -5.49
N ASP A 156 -16.38 -8.52 -4.91
CA ASP A 156 -17.62 -9.30 -5.09
C ASP A 156 -18.17 -9.17 -6.52
N LEU A 157 -18.10 -7.96 -7.09
CA LEU A 157 -18.52 -7.68 -8.47
C LEU A 157 -17.56 -8.25 -9.51
N ALA A 158 -16.30 -8.55 -9.17
CA ALA A 158 -15.35 -9.21 -10.09
C ALA A 158 -15.87 -10.57 -10.60
N GLN A 159 -16.92 -11.12 -9.98
CA GLN A 159 -17.68 -12.28 -10.44
C GLN A 159 -18.93 -11.90 -11.27
N GLY A 160 -19.25 -10.61 -11.44
CA GLY A 160 -20.42 -10.07 -12.09
C GLY A 160 -20.18 -9.47 -13.49
N LEU A 161 -21.12 -8.67 -13.95
CA LEU A 161 -21.09 -8.07 -15.30
C LEU A 161 -20.00 -6.98 -15.40
N PRO A 162 -19.19 -6.95 -16.48
CA PRO A 162 -18.07 -6.01 -16.64
C PRO A 162 -18.46 -4.52 -16.53
N ALA A 163 -19.67 -4.14 -16.93
CA ALA A 163 -20.15 -2.76 -16.86
C ALA A 163 -20.40 -2.28 -15.42
N GLU A 164 -20.89 -3.15 -14.55
CA GLU A 164 -21.08 -2.84 -13.12
C GLU A 164 -19.75 -2.69 -12.41
N ILE A 165 -18.77 -3.53 -12.74
CA ILE A 165 -17.40 -3.43 -12.21
C ILE A 165 -16.80 -2.07 -12.55
N ALA A 166 -16.90 -1.62 -13.81
CA ALA A 166 -16.38 -0.33 -14.25
C ALA A 166 -17.03 0.84 -13.49
N ALA A 167 -18.34 0.84 -13.32
CA ALA A 167 -19.06 1.89 -12.59
C ALA A 167 -18.65 1.96 -11.11
N VAL A 168 -18.50 0.81 -10.44
CA VAL A 168 -18.06 0.78 -9.04
C VAL A 168 -16.61 1.19 -8.89
N GLN A 169 -15.73 0.84 -9.84
CA GLN A 169 -14.34 1.28 -9.86
C GLN A 169 -14.23 2.81 -10.01
N GLU A 170 -14.99 3.41 -10.92
CA GLU A 170 -15.02 4.86 -11.09
C GLU A 170 -15.50 5.57 -9.81
N GLN A 171 -16.56 5.06 -9.18
CA GLN A 171 -17.07 5.56 -7.92
C GLN A 171 -16.03 5.42 -6.78
N TYR A 172 -15.34 4.29 -6.70
CA TYR A 172 -14.24 4.06 -5.76
C TYR A 172 -13.12 5.08 -5.93
N GLU A 173 -12.64 5.30 -7.16
CA GLU A 173 -11.59 6.30 -7.44
C GLU A 173 -12.02 7.71 -7.05
N TYR A 174 -13.25 8.08 -7.35
CA TYR A 174 -13.82 9.37 -6.95
C TYR A 174 -13.78 9.55 -5.43
N TYR A 175 -14.36 8.61 -4.67
CA TYR A 175 -14.39 8.71 -3.21
C TYR A 175 -13.01 8.60 -2.58
N ARG A 176 -12.13 7.73 -3.07
CA ARG A 176 -10.75 7.65 -2.61
C ARG A 176 -10.02 8.98 -2.78
N ASN A 177 -10.15 9.61 -3.93
CA ASN A 177 -9.54 10.91 -4.19
C ASN A 177 -10.13 11.99 -3.28
N LYS A 178 -11.44 12.01 -3.09
CA LYS A 178 -12.12 12.98 -2.22
C LYS A 178 -11.75 12.82 -0.75
N LEU A 179 -11.74 11.60 -0.22
CA LEU A 179 -11.47 11.30 1.19
C LEU A 179 -9.99 11.48 1.57
N LEU A 180 -9.09 11.30 0.61
CA LEU A 180 -7.65 11.44 0.79
C LEU A 180 -7.09 12.74 0.20
N SER A 181 -7.95 13.68 -0.22
CA SER A 181 -7.55 15.02 -0.62
C SER A 181 -7.51 15.92 0.62
N PHE A 182 -6.32 16.30 1.01
CA PHE A 182 -6.06 17.21 2.11
C PHE A 182 -5.54 18.55 1.57
N PRO A 183 -5.73 19.67 2.30
CA PRO A 183 -5.14 20.95 1.91
C PRO A 183 -3.64 20.81 1.67
N GLU A 184 -3.14 21.49 0.63
CA GLU A 184 -1.72 21.45 0.32
C GLU A 184 -0.90 21.95 1.51
N TYR A 185 0.23 21.30 1.75
CA TYR A 185 1.21 21.75 2.75
C TYR A 185 1.85 23.04 2.25
N LYS A 186 1.52 24.17 2.89
CA LYS A 186 2.20 25.44 2.66
C LYS A 186 3.44 25.47 3.53
N LEU A 187 4.61 25.45 2.91
CA LEU A 187 5.84 25.82 3.60
C LEU A 187 5.65 27.27 4.07
N SER A 188 5.62 27.47 5.38
CA SER A 188 5.83 28.80 5.95
C SER A 188 7.25 29.23 5.59
N ALA A 189 7.35 30.30 4.79
CA ALA A 189 8.61 30.95 4.45
C ALA A 189 9.30 31.49 5.71
#